data_923942a6cc347aab381840e209db9fcf
#
_entry.id   923942a6cc347aab381840e209db9fcf
#
_cell.length_a   1.000
_cell.length_b   1.000
_cell.length_c   1.000
_cell.angle_alpha   90.00
_cell.angle_beta   90.00
_cell.angle_gamma   90.00
#
_symmetry.space_group_name_H-M   'P 1'
#
loop_
_entity.id
_entity.type
_entity.pdbx_description
1 polymer ?
#
loop_
_entity_poly.entity_id
_entity_poly.type
_entity_poly.pdbx_seq_one_letter_code
_entity_poly.pdbx_strand_id
1 'polypeptide(L)'
;RHKDPWGESFALSCNGVPFFAMGADYIPEDSLLPRVTRERTRRLLQDCVDANFNCLRVWGGGYYPDDFFFDLCDEMGLVVWLDLMFACNVYRLTDAFRENIRREAEENLTRVRDHACLGLVCGNNEMETAWCCWEDVTCHPESLRRDYLTQFEDVLKNAVNDAAPDSSGGGFDNPNDENRGDVHYWDVWHGNKPFTAYRQFYFRFCSEFGFQSFPCLKTVASFAQGREQNIFSRVMESHQKNGGANQKILAYLAQTLRMPASFEGMLYASQLLQAEAIRYGVEHWRRNRGRCMGAI
;
A
#
# COMPACT_ATOMS: atom_id res chain seq x y z
N ARG A 1 -9.59 18.64 -1.52
CA ARG A 1 -8.49 19.24 -0.74
C ARG A 1 -8.81 20.71 -0.42
N HIS A 2 -8.51 21.21 0.76
CA HIS A 2 -8.63 22.60 1.17
C HIS A 2 -7.52 22.93 2.18
N LYS A 3 -7.17 24.22 2.31
CA LYS A 3 -6.24 24.68 3.32
C LYS A 3 -6.91 24.74 4.68
N ASP A 4 -6.23 24.29 5.71
CA ASP A 4 -6.66 24.33 7.11
C ASP A 4 -5.48 24.69 8.04
N PRO A 5 -5.64 24.76 9.38
CA PRO A 5 -4.56 25.13 10.29
C PRO A 5 -3.33 24.22 10.27
N TRP A 6 -3.44 23.02 9.72
CA TRP A 6 -2.36 22.03 9.64
C TRP A 6 -1.75 21.91 8.24
N GLY A 7 -2.20 22.67 7.25
CA GLY A 7 -1.71 22.64 5.89
C GLY A 7 -2.80 22.41 4.85
N GLU A 8 -2.64 21.40 3.99
CA GLU A 8 -3.62 21.02 2.98
C GLU A 8 -4.30 19.69 3.35
N SER A 9 -5.64 19.72 3.46
CA SER A 9 -6.41 18.53 3.82
C SER A 9 -6.29 17.44 2.74
N PHE A 10 -6.29 16.18 3.17
CA PHE A 10 -6.43 15.02 2.29
C PHE A 10 -7.45 14.06 2.90
N ALA A 11 -8.61 13.92 2.26
CA ALA A 11 -9.69 13.07 2.73
C ALA A 11 -10.54 12.58 1.57
N LEU A 12 -11.02 11.35 1.69
CA LEU A 12 -12.07 10.81 0.84
C LEU A 12 -13.43 11.20 1.41
N SER A 13 -14.42 11.37 0.54
CA SER A 13 -15.79 11.67 0.94
C SER A 13 -16.80 10.85 0.12
N CYS A 14 -17.87 10.43 0.76
CA CYS A 14 -18.99 9.77 0.11
C CYS A 14 -20.23 10.69 0.25
N ASN A 15 -20.84 11.08 -0.87
CA ASN A 15 -21.98 11.99 -0.92
C ASN A 15 -21.75 13.29 -0.11
N GLY A 16 -20.54 13.85 -0.20
CA GLY A 16 -20.17 15.08 0.51
C GLY A 16 -19.81 14.90 2.00
N VAL A 17 -19.91 13.68 2.53
CA VAL A 17 -19.54 13.38 3.92
C VAL A 17 -18.13 12.81 3.97
N PRO A 18 -17.15 13.51 4.55
CA PRO A 18 -15.80 12.98 4.70
C PRO A 18 -15.78 11.83 5.72
N PHE A 19 -15.02 10.79 5.40
CA PHE A 19 -14.85 9.64 6.30
C PHE A 19 -13.36 9.35 6.54
N PHE A 20 -13.06 8.64 7.62
CA PHE A 20 -11.72 8.14 7.88
C PHE A 20 -11.55 6.84 7.10
N ALA A 21 -10.61 6.78 6.15
CA ALA A 21 -10.31 5.58 5.39
C ALA A 21 -9.59 4.56 6.29
N MET A 22 -10.13 3.35 6.34
CA MET A 22 -9.60 2.21 7.08
C MET A 22 -9.47 1.06 6.10
N GLY A 23 -8.28 0.55 5.93
CA GLY A 23 -8.08 -0.50 4.94
C GLY A 23 -6.67 -1.02 4.86
N ALA A 24 -6.34 -1.50 3.69
CA ALA A 24 -5.01 -2.00 3.35
C ALA A 24 -4.74 -1.88 1.85
N ASP A 25 -3.47 -2.04 1.46
CA ASP A 25 -3.08 -2.17 0.08
C ASP A 25 -3.48 -3.54 -0.47
N TYR A 26 -4.13 -3.53 -1.63
CA TYR A 26 -4.46 -4.72 -2.40
C TYR A 26 -3.37 -4.97 -3.43
N ILE A 27 -2.74 -6.12 -3.35
CA ILE A 27 -1.75 -6.63 -4.30
C ILE A 27 -2.30 -7.85 -5.03
N PRO A 28 -1.66 -8.35 -6.11
CA PRO A 28 -2.12 -9.55 -6.81
C PRO A 28 -2.36 -10.73 -5.86
N GLU A 29 -3.56 -11.30 -5.92
CA GLU A 29 -3.98 -12.40 -5.04
C GLU A 29 -3.22 -13.71 -5.27
N ASP A 30 -2.62 -13.87 -6.44
CA ASP A 30 -1.83 -15.03 -6.83
C ASP A 30 -0.73 -14.62 -7.80
N SER A 31 0.44 -15.25 -7.72
CA SER A 31 1.52 -15.07 -8.69
C SER A 31 1.15 -15.55 -10.10
N LEU A 32 0.15 -16.41 -10.21
CA LEU A 32 -0.42 -16.89 -11.47
C LEU A 32 -1.82 -16.33 -11.62
N LEU A 33 -1.96 -15.19 -12.29
CA LEU A 33 -3.21 -14.45 -12.44
C LEU A 33 -4.42 -15.31 -12.88
N PRO A 34 -4.30 -16.30 -13.81
CA PRO A 34 -5.44 -17.16 -14.18
C PRO A 34 -6.01 -18.02 -13.06
N ARG A 35 -5.37 -18.07 -11.89
CA ARG A 35 -5.88 -18.76 -10.69
C ARG A 35 -6.74 -17.88 -9.81
N VAL A 36 -6.80 -16.58 -10.08
CA VAL A 36 -7.71 -15.65 -9.40
C VAL A 36 -9.12 -15.90 -9.93
N THR A 37 -10.07 -16.13 -9.03
CA THR A 37 -11.48 -16.34 -9.36
C THR A 37 -12.37 -15.38 -8.60
N ARG A 38 -13.58 -15.12 -9.13
CA ARG A 38 -14.56 -14.27 -8.46
C ARG A 38 -14.85 -14.73 -7.01
N GLU A 39 -14.92 -16.04 -6.77
CA GLU A 39 -15.18 -16.60 -5.44
C GLU A 39 -14.03 -16.38 -4.48
N ARG A 40 -12.78 -16.43 -4.98
CA ARG A 40 -11.59 -16.13 -4.17
C ARG A 40 -11.56 -14.66 -3.79
N THR A 41 -11.71 -13.78 -4.77
CA THR A 41 -11.79 -12.34 -4.54
C THR A 41 -12.93 -11.97 -3.61
N ARG A 42 -14.14 -12.54 -3.80
CA ARG A 42 -15.28 -12.32 -2.90
C ARG A 42 -14.95 -12.68 -1.44
N ARG A 43 -14.28 -13.80 -1.20
CA ARG A 43 -13.86 -14.17 0.16
C ARG A 43 -12.88 -13.20 0.76
N LEU A 44 -11.86 -12.79 -0.02
CA LEU A 44 -10.87 -11.82 0.42
C LEU A 44 -11.51 -10.48 0.77
N LEU A 45 -12.40 -9.98 -0.08
CA LEU A 45 -13.13 -8.73 0.17
C LEU A 45 -14.10 -8.85 1.36
N GLN A 46 -14.72 -10.02 1.56
CA GLN A 46 -15.53 -10.26 2.74
C GLN A 46 -14.69 -10.24 4.03
N ASP A 47 -13.50 -10.82 4.02
CA ASP A 47 -12.57 -10.74 5.15
C ASP A 47 -12.19 -9.27 5.46
N CYS A 48 -12.06 -8.43 4.43
CA CYS A 48 -11.83 -6.99 4.61
C CYS A 48 -13.03 -6.30 5.29
N VAL A 49 -14.25 -6.60 4.83
CA VAL A 49 -15.49 -6.07 5.45
C VAL A 49 -15.62 -6.53 6.90
N ASP A 50 -15.37 -7.81 7.17
CA ASP A 50 -15.42 -8.38 8.52
C ASP A 50 -14.37 -7.77 9.45
N ALA A 51 -13.25 -7.30 8.89
CA ALA A 51 -12.23 -6.51 9.59
C ALA A 51 -12.57 -5.01 9.71
N ASN A 52 -13.77 -4.59 9.29
CA ASN A 52 -14.25 -3.20 9.27
C ASN A 52 -13.45 -2.28 8.32
N PHE A 53 -12.91 -2.79 7.25
CA PHE A 53 -12.34 -1.95 6.20
C PHE A 53 -13.47 -1.25 5.43
N ASN A 54 -13.20 -0.03 4.99
CA ASN A 54 -14.07 0.74 4.11
C ASN A 54 -13.33 1.28 2.88
N CYS A 55 -12.04 1.00 2.78
CA CYS A 55 -11.19 1.46 1.69
C CYS A 55 -10.14 0.38 1.35
N LEU A 56 -9.83 0.24 0.08
CA LEU A 56 -8.71 -0.57 -0.41
C LEU A 56 -7.91 0.24 -1.41
N ARG A 57 -6.60 0.15 -1.37
CA ARG A 57 -5.72 0.71 -2.39
C ARG A 57 -5.21 -0.41 -3.28
N VAL A 58 -5.54 -0.34 -4.56
CA VAL A 58 -4.95 -1.20 -5.60
C VAL A 58 -3.57 -0.64 -5.91
N TRP A 59 -2.53 -1.31 -5.38
CA TRP A 59 -1.15 -0.86 -5.47
C TRP A 59 -0.58 -0.95 -6.89
N GLY A 60 0.13 0.09 -7.32
CA GLY A 60 0.65 0.27 -8.68
C GLY A 60 1.76 -0.69 -9.12
N GLY A 61 2.27 -1.54 -8.23
CA GLY A 61 3.20 -2.62 -8.57
C GLY A 61 2.52 -3.95 -8.92
N GLY A 62 1.21 -3.94 -9.13
CA GLY A 62 0.42 -5.11 -9.47
C GLY A 62 -0.09 -5.12 -10.91
N TYR A 63 -1.38 -5.31 -11.05
CA TYR A 63 -2.12 -5.24 -12.32
C TYR A 63 -3.53 -4.70 -12.06
N TYR A 64 -4.19 -4.20 -13.10
CA TYR A 64 -5.58 -3.74 -12.98
C TYR A 64 -6.48 -4.94 -12.70
N PRO A 65 -7.26 -4.93 -11.59
CA PRO A 65 -8.20 -6.01 -11.28
C PRO A 65 -9.27 -6.18 -12.35
N ASP A 66 -9.81 -7.39 -12.44
CA ASP A 66 -10.96 -7.69 -13.31
C ASP A 66 -12.23 -6.94 -12.87
N ASP A 67 -13.21 -6.80 -13.78
CA ASP A 67 -14.45 -6.08 -13.52
C ASP A 67 -15.18 -6.57 -12.27
N PHE A 68 -15.17 -7.88 -12.03
CA PHE A 68 -15.83 -8.45 -10.85
C PHE A 68 -15.24 -7.98 -9.50
N PHE A 69 -14.00 -7.49 -9.46
CA PHE A 69 -13.43 -6.88 -8.25
C PHE A 69 -14.17 -5.57 -7.92
N PHE A 70 -14.35 -4.73 -8.92
CA PHE A 70 -15.06 -3.45 -8.75
C PHE A 70 -16.55 -3.67 -8.46
N ASP A 71 -17.21 -4.62 -9.18
CA ASP A 71 -18.59 -5.04 -8.87
C ASP A 71 -18.75 -5.43 -7.40
N LEU A 72 -17.81 -6.23 -6.89
CA LEU A 72 -17.82 -6.69 -5.49
C LEU A 72 -17.57 -5.55 -4.51
N CYS A 73 -16.67 -4.61 -4.84
CA CYS A 73 -16.45 -3.43 -4.02
C CYS A 73 -17.68 -2.53 -3.97
N ASP A 74 -18.39 -2.36 -5.10
CA ASP A 74 -19.69 -1.65 -5.15
C ASP A 74 -20.73 -2.35 -4.26
N GLU A 75 -20.88 -3.68 -4.36
CA GLU A 75 -21.82 -4.47 -3.57
C GLU A 75 -21.52 -4.38 -2.05
N MET A 76 -20.23 -4.38 -1.68
CA MET A 76 -19.77 -4.45 -0.29
C MET A 76 -19.51 -3.09 0.36
N GLY A 77 -19.57 -2.00 -0.41
CA GLY A 77 -19.34 -0.64 0.09
C GLY A 77 -17.87 -0.34 0.43
N LEU A 78 -16.94 -0.94 -0.32
CA LEU A 78 -15.50 -0.70 -0.19
C LEU A 78 -15.09 0.37 -1.20
N VAL A 79 -14.56 1.49 -0.74
CA VAL A 79 -14.00 2.52 -1.60
C VAL A 79 -12.66 2.07 -2.15
N VAL A 80 -12.43 2.27 -3.45
CA VAL A 80 -11.19 1.89 -4.13
C VAL A 80 -10.34 3.12 -4.45
N TRP A 81 -9.12 3.12 -3.96
CA TRP A 81 -8.02 3.94 -4.45
C TRP A 81 -7.26 3.11 -5.50
N LEU A 82 -7.24 3.56 -6.74
CA LEU A 82 -6.60 2.85 -7.83
C LEU A 82 -5.32 3.57 -8.26
N ASP A 83 -4.16 2.93 -8.06
CA ASP A 83 -2.92 3.37 -8.69
C ASP A 83 -2.91 2.94 -10.17
N LEU A 84 -2.37 3.77 -11.04
CA LEU A 84 -1.90 3.32 -12.34
C LEU A 84 -0.66 2.43 -12.15
N MET A 85 -0.47 1.45 -13.04
CA MET A 85 0.51 0.37 -12.85
C MET A 85 1.96 0.80 -13.09
N PHE A 86 2.40 1.78 -12.31
CA PHE A 86 3.78 2.28 -12.24
C PHE A 86 4.22 2.32 -10.78
N ALA A 87 5.35 1.68 -10.45
CA ALA A 87 5.84 1.60 -9.08
C ALA A 87 7.36 1.50 -9.00
N CYS A 88 7.96 2.25 -8.08
CA CYS A 88 9.31 2.05 -7.57
C CYS A 88 10.40 1.88 -8.65
N ASN A 89 10.27 2.51 -9.81
CA ASN A 89 11.17 2.28 -10.94
C ASN A 89 11.38 3.56 -11.75
N VAL A 90 12.29 3.50 -12.73
CA VAL A 90 12.59 4.59 -13.68
C VAL A 90 12.22 4.12 -15.08
N TYR A 91 11.42 4.92 -15.78
CA TYR A 91 10.94 4.61 -17.12
C TYR A 91 11.49 5.60 -18.13
N ARG A 92 12.02 5.09 -19.24
CA ARG A 92 12.38 5.91 -20.39
C ARG A 92 11.13 6.11 -21.25
N LEU A 93 10.75 7.36 -21.46
CA LEU A 93 9.55 7.71 -22.21
C LEU A 93 9.87 7.83 -23.72
N THR A 94 9.84 6.69 -24.43
CA THR A 94 9.86 6.68 -25.89
C THR A 94 8.48 7.03 -26.46
N ASP A 95 8.41 7.45 -27.73
CA ASP A 95 7.10 7.77 -28.36
C ASP A 95 6.14 6.58 -28.36
N ALA A 96 6.66 5.38 -28.62
CA ALA A 96 5.86 4.14 -28.59
C ALA A 96 5.35 3.85 -27.16
N PHE A 97 6.19 4.03 -26.14
CA PHE A 97 5.78 3.81 -24.76
C PHE A 97 4.79 4.88 -24.29
N ARG A 98 5.01 6.15 -24.66
CA ARG A 98 4.08 7.26 -24.40
C ARG A 98 2.68 6.96 -24.89
N GLU A 99 2.55 6.53 -26.14
CA GLU A 99 1.25 6.18 -26.72
C GLU A 99 0.62 4.97 -26.06
N ASN A 100 1.44 3.96 -25.73
CA ASN A 100 0.96 2.76 -25.04
C ASN A 100 0.40 3.06 -23.66
N ILE A 101 1.12 3.80 -22.82
CA ILE A 101 0.66 4.13 -21.46
C ILE A 101 -0.56 5.05 -21.48
N ARG A 102 -0.65 5.97 -22.45
CA ARG A 102 -1.84 6.82 -22.62
C ARG A 102 -3.08 5.98 -22.89
N ARG A 103 -2.99 5.03 -23.83
CA ARG A 103 -4.10 4.12 -24.14
C ARG A 103 -4.45 3.21 -22.98
N GLU A 104 -3.45 2.63 -22.32
CA GLU A 104 -3.66 1.77 -21.15
C GLU A 104 -4.46 2.51 -20.08
N ALA A 105 -4.06 3.74 -19.75
CA ALA A 105 -4.77 4.55 -18.77
C ALA A 105 -6.21 4.86 -19.22
N GLU A 106 -6.40 5.33 -20.47
CA GLU A 106 -7.73 5.64 -21.02
C GLU A 106 -8.65 4.42 -21.03
N GLU A 107 -8.16 3.26 -21.49
CA GLU A 107 -8.94 2.03 -21.58
C GLU A 107 -9.35 1.54 -20.18
N ASN A 108 -8.39 1.45 -19.23
CA ASN A 108 -8.69 0.98 -17.87
C ASN A 108 -9.64 1.94 -17.14
N LEU A 109 -9.40 3.25 -17.23
CA LEU A 109 -10.27 4.20 -16.55
C LEU A 109 -11.66 4.28 -17.18
N THR A 110 -11.75 4.14 -18.50
CA THR A 110 -13.06 4.03 -19.17
C THR A 110 -13.85 2.83 -18.67
N ARG A 111 -13.15 1.72 -18.40
CA ARG A 111 -13.75 0.49 -17.87
C ARG A 111 -14.29 0.66 -16.43
N VAL A 112 -13.58 1.42 -15.59
CA VAL A 112 -13.88 1.45 -14.13
C VAL A 112 -14.53 2.74 -13.65
N ARG A 113 -14.52 3.83 -14.40
CA ARG A 113 -14.98 5.16 -13.98
C ARG A 113 -16.43 5.25 -13.51
N ASP A 114 -17.28 4.33 -13.96
CA ASP A 114 -18.71 4.33 -13.64
C ASP A 114 -19.02 3.53 -12.35
N HIS A 115 -17.99 2.89 -11.73
CA HIS A 115 -18.15 2.21 -10.46
C HIS A 115 -18.26 3.20 -9.30
N ALA A 116 -19.27 3.03 -8.47
CA ALA A 116 -19.49 3.86 -7.29
C ALA A 116 -18.36 3.75 -6.26
N CYS A 117 -17.66 2.62 -6.23
CA CYS A 117 -16.52 2.37 -5.33
C CYS A 117 -15.26 3.17 -5.71
N LEU A 118 -15.11 3.63 -6.95
CA LEU A 118 -13.90 4.34 -7.37
C LEU A 118 -13.80 5.72 -6.69
N GLY A 119 -12.96 5.82 -5.68
CA GLY A 119 -12.80 7.03 -4.86
C GLY A 119 -11.60 7.91 -5.26
N LEU A 120 -10.54 7.32 -5.78
CA LEU A 120 -9.33 8.04 -6.18
C LEU A 120 -8.57 7.27 -7.27
N VAL A 121 -8.02 8.00 -8.23
CA VAL A 121 -7.02 7.50 -9.17
C VAL A 121 -5.70 8.18 -8.88
N CYS A 122 -4.65 7.40 -8.69
CA CYS A 122 -3.29 7.87 -8.43
C CYS A 122 -2.36 7.51 -9.59
N GLY A 123 -1.45 8.42 -9.94
CA GLY A 123 -0.58 8.26 -11.10
C GLY A 123 0.45 7.15 -10.98
N ASN A 124 0.98 6.93 -9.78
CA ASN A 124 2.03 5.94 -9.55
C ASN A 124 2.22 5.64 -8.05
N ASN A 125 3.08 4.68 -7.75
CA ASN A 125 3.58 4.39 -6.42
C ASN A 125 5.05 4.79 -6.25
N GLU A 126 5.33 5.69 -5.31
CA GLU A 126 6.67 6.06 -4.80
C GLU A 126 7.70 6.54 -5.83
N MET A 127 7.31 6.96 -7.02
CA MET A 127 8.29 7.38 -8.00
C MET A 127 8.92 8.74 -7.67
N GLU A 128 8.16 9.68 -7.11
CA GLU A 128 8.73 10.93 -6.58
C GLU A 128 9.65 10.66 -5.38
N THR A 129 9.21 9.80 -4.46
CA THR A 129 10.03 9.37 -3.32
C THR A 129 11.35 8.74 -3.79
N ALA A 130 11.29 7.90 -4.82
CA ALA A 130 12.48 7.30 -5.42
C ALA A 130 13.43 8.36 -5.97
N TRP A 131 12.92 9.33 -6.76
CA TRP A 131 13.72 10.43 -7.30
C TRP A 131 14.30 11.36 -6.23
N CYS A 132 13.67 11.48 -5.08
CA CYS A 132 14.16 12.33 -3.99
C CYS A 132 15.15 11.62 -3.05
N CYS A 133 14.96 10.32 -2.81
CA CYS A 133 15.51 9.66 -1.64
C CYS A 133 16.29 8.37 -1.92
N TRP A 134 16.13 7.73 -3.09
CA TRP A 134 16.77 6.44 -3.36
C TRP A 134 18.02 6.63 -4.21
N GLU A 135 19.18 6.21 -3.68
CA GLU A 135 20.47 6.39 -4.33
C GLU A 135 20.55 5.74 -5.72
N ASP A 136 19.94 4.58 -5.89
CA ASP A 136 19.87 3.83 -7.15
C ASP A 136 18.99 4.51 -8.20
N VAL A 137 18.11 5.41 -7.79
CA VAL A 137 17.27 6.22 -8.69
C VAL A 137 17.87 7.62 -8.91
N THR A 138 18.29 8.29 -7.85
CA THR A 138 18.85 9.65 -7.93
C THR A 138 20.13 9.74 -8.76
N CYS A 139 20.85 8.63 -8.95
CA CYS A 139 22.04 8.57 -9.81
C CYS A 139 21.74 8.59 -11.32
N HIS A 140 20.47 8.42 -11.72
CA HIS A 140 20.09 8.43 -13.13
C HIS A 140 20.16 9.81 -13.76
N PRO A 141 20.36 9.88 -15.11
CA PRO A 141 20.43 11.15 -15.83
C PRO A 141 19.17 11.99 -15.69
N GLU A 142 19.33 13.31 -15.67
CA GLU A 142 18.24 14.30 -15.64
C GLU A 142 17.23 14.12 -16.79
N SER A 143 17.64 13.51 -17.90
CA SER A 143 16.71 13.16 -19.00
C SER A 143 15.60 12.22 -18.56
N LEU A 144 15.90 11.25 -17.72
CA LEU A 144 14.89 10.31 -17.19
C LEU A 144 13.97 10.96 -16.16
N ARG A 145 14.47 11.95 -15.40
CA ARG A 145 13.62 12.78 -14.54
C ARG A 145 12.65 13.62 -15.36
N ARG A 146 13.08 14.18 -16.49
CA ARG A 146 12.17 14.85 -17.43
C ARG A 146 11.16 13.90 -18.04
N ASP A 147 11.57 12.67 -18.37
CA ASP A 147 10.66 11.64 -18.84
C ASP A 147 9.58 11.35 -17.77
N TYR A 148 9.95 11.24 -16.49
CA TYR A 148 9.01 11.12 -15.39
C TYR A 148 7.99 12.28 -15.36
N LEU A 149 8.45 13.52 -15.38
CA LEU A 149 7.58 14.70 -15.35
C LEU A 149 6.62 14.70 -16.55
N THR A 150 7.13 14.40 -17.75
CA THR A 150 6.28 14.31 -18.94
C THR A 150 5.26 13.17 -18.83
N GLN A 151 5.66 12.03 -18.30
CA GLN A 151 4.78 10.88 -18.13
C GLN A 151 3.61 11.18 -17.19
N PHE A 152 3.89 11.69 -16.00
CA PHE A 152 2.88 11.83 -14.94
C PHE A 152 2.18 13.18 -14.92
N GLU A 153 2.91 14.29 -15.18
CA GLU A 153 2.35 15.63 -15.13
C GLU A 153 1.69 16.09 -16.45
N ASP A 154 1.99 15.39 -17.56
CA ASP A 154 1.41 15.71 -18.86
C ASP A 154 0.60 14.55 -19.43
N VAL A 155 1.24 13.43 -19.82
CA VAL A 155 0.57 12.35 -20.56
C VAL A 155 -0.54 11.71 -19.74
N LEU A 156 -0.25 11.21 -18.57
CA LEU A 156 -1.23 10.48 -17.74
C LEU A 156 -2.24 11.42 -17.08
N LYS A 157 -1.80 12.58 -16.60
CA LYS A 157 -2.71 13.57 -16.03
C LYS A 157 -3.77 14.03 -17.03
N ASN A 158 -3.40 14.25 -18.29
CA ASN A 158 -4.35 14.62 -19.36
C ASN A 158 -5.21 13.43 -19.78
N ALA A 159 -4.70 12.20 -19.72
CA ALA A 159 -5.49 11.01 -20.06
C ALA A 159 -6.58 10.70 -19.02
N VAL A 160 -6.35 11.05 -17.76
CA VAL A 160 -7.22 10.66 -16.62
C VAL A 160 -7.92 11.80 -15.91
N ASN A 161 -7.74 13.04 -16.37
CA ASN A 161 -8.49 14.23 -15.92
C ASN A 161 -8.53 14.43 -14.39
N ASP A 162 -7.54 14.06 -13.57
CA ASP A 162 -7.49 14.35 -12.12
C ASP A 162 -6.67 13.34 -11.30
N ALA A 163 -5.91 12.44 -11.95
CA ALA A 163 -5.02 11.55 -11.20
C ALA A 163 -3.96 12.36 -10.45
N ALA A 164 -3.76 12.06 -9.19
CA ALA A 164 -2.59 12.55 -8.48
C ALA A 164 -1.32 11.96 -9.11
N PRO A 165 -0.25 12.75 -9.33
CA PRO A 165 0.95 12.26 -9.99
C PRO A 165 1.71 11.21 -9.18
N ASP A 166 1.64 11.28 -7.85
CA ASP A 166 2.30 10.34 -6.93
C ASP A 166 1.40 10.03 -5.73
N SER A 167 1.53 8.81 -5.20
CA SER A 167 0.87 8.41 -3.96
C SER A 167 1.45 9.08 -2.72
N SER A 168 2.75 9.42 -2.72
CA SER A 168 3.40 10.06 -1.58
C SER A 168 3.12 11.57 -1.44
N GLY A 169 2.30 12.16 -2.28
CA GLY A 169 1.62 13.47 -2.15
C GLY A 169 2.40 14.73 -1.79
N GLY A 170 3.62 14.60 -1.30
CA GLY A 170 4.44 15.74 -0.83
C GLY A 170 5.19 16.49 -1.93
N GLY A 171 5.36 15.89 -3.10
CA GLY A 171 6.13 16.43 -4.22
C GLY A 171 7.64 16.29 -4.03
N PHE A 172 8.41 16.74 -5.04
CA PHE A 172 9.87 16.61 -5.08
C PHE A 172 10.63 17.27 -3.93
N ASP A 173 10.04 18.21 -3.22
CA ASP A 173 10.70 18.87 -2.09
C ASP A 173 10.70 17.99 -0.83
N ASN A 174 9.56 17.34 -0.55
CA ASN A 174 9.37 16.45 0.57
C ASN A 174 8.20 15.51 0.28
N PRO A 175 8.44 14.35 -0.31
CA PRO A 175 7.37 13.42 -0.70
C PRO A 175 6.55 12.89 0.49
N ASN A 176 7.11 12.91 1.70
CA ASN A 176 6.45 12.51 2.95
C ASN A 176 6.12 13.72 3.85
N ASP A 177 5.67 14.83 3.27
CA ASP A 177 5.27 16.01 4.04
C ASP A 177 4.07 15.70 4.93
N GLU A 178 4.25 15.85 6.23
CA GLU A 178 3.22 15.59 7.25
C GLU A 178 1.94 16.43 7.08
N ASN A 179 2.03 17.56 6.38
CA ASN A 179 0.98 18.56 6.31
C ASN A 179 0.19 18.58 5.00
N ARG A 180 0.52 17.73 4.04
CA ARG A 180 -0.17 17.66 2.74
C ARG A 180 -0.08 16.26 2.13
N GLY A 181 -1.08 15.93 1.31
CA GLY A 181 -1.13 14.66 0.58
C GLY A 181 -1.21 13.43 1.50
N ASP A 182 -0.74 12.35 0.98
CA ASP A 182 -0.57 11.09 1.69
C ASP A 182 0.92 10.80 1.95
N VAL A 183 1.19 9.89 2.87
CA VAL A 183 2.53 9.55 3.33
C VAL A 183 2.72 8.05 3.38
N HIS A 184 3.90 7.60 2.98
CA HIS A 184 4.39 6.24 3.18
C HIS A 184 5.36 6.24 4.37
N TYR A 185 4.98 5.61 5.47
CA TYR A 185 5.78 5.62 6.69
C TYR A 185 6.32 4.23 7.04
N TRP A 186 7.54 3.96 6.63
CA TRP A 186 8.21 2.67 6.79
C TRP A 186 9.31 2.63 7.86
N ASP A 187 9.51 3.71 8.61
CA ASP A 187 10.57 3.79 9.62
C ASP A 187 10.42 2.76 10.74
N VAL A 188 9.20 2.38 11.10
CA VAL A 188 8.99 1.31 12.10
C VAL A 188 9.45 -0.02 11.54
N TRP A 189 9.08 -0.40 10.32
CA TRP A 189 9.46 -1.67 9.72
C TRP A 189 10.86 -1.62 9.09
N HIS A 190 11.08 -0.78 8.08
CA HIS A 190 12.35 -0.70 7.38
C HIS A 190 13.44 -0.01 8.20
N GLY A 191 13.08 1.05 8.93
CA GLY A 191 14.00 1.84 9.76
C GLY A 191 14.28 1.26 11.15
N ASN A 192 13.66 0.13 11.52
CA ASN A 192 13.80 -0.51 12.83
C ASN A 192 13.47 0.40 14.02
N LYS A 193 12.61 1.42 13.83
CA LYS A 193 12.16 2.31 14.90
C LYS A 193 11.17 1.59 15.83
N PRO A 194 11.10 1.93 17.11
CA PRO A 194 10.10 1.35 18.02
C PRO A 194 8.68 1.74 17.60
N PHE A 195 7.66 0.96 17.97
CA PHE A 195 6.25 1.22 17.62
C PHE A 195 5.78 2.60 18.06
N THR A 196 6.35 3.15 19.13
CA THR A 196 6.06 4.51 19.61
C THR A 196 6.42 5.60 18.61
N ALA A 197 7.26 5.30 17.61
CA ALA A 197 7.64 6.24 16.56
C ALA A 197 6.43 6.66 15.70
N TYR A 198 5.43 5.79 15.51
CA TYR A 198 4.18 6.17 14.85
C TYR A 198 3.50 7.38 15.48
N ARG A 199 3.65 7.58 16.80
CA ARG A 199 3.00 8.66 17.56
C ARG A 199 3.70 10.02 17.45
N GLN A 200 4.83 10.06 16.77
CA GLN A 200 5.59 11.30 16.55
C GLN A 200 5.03 12.13 15.39
N PHE A 201 4.23 11.51 14.52
CA PHE A 201 3.74 12.12 13.29
C PHE A 201 2.21 12.19 13.23
N TYR A 202 1.72 13.28 12.66
CA TYR A 202 0.29 13.57 12.50
C TYR A 202 -0.03 13.80 11.02
N PHE A 203 0.17 12.76 10.21
CA PHE A 203 -0.04 12.79 8.77
C PHE A 203 -1.45 13.24 8.38
N ARG A 204 -1.63 13.73 7.16
CA ARG A 204 -2.95 14.01 6.60
C ARG A 204 -3.66 12.71 6.20
N PHE A 205 -2.87 11.75 5.70
CA PHE A 205 -3.29 10.41 5.33
C PHE A 205 -2.05 9.51 5.31
N CYS A 206 -2.09 8.35 5.88
CA CYS A 206 -1.03 7.35 5.77
C CYS A 206 -1.50 6.26 4.83
N SER A 207 -0.98 6.26 3.60
CA SER A 207 -1.37 5.33 2.54
C SER A 207 -0.49 4.10 2.46
N GLU A 208 0.67 4.12 3.13
CA GLU A 208 1.48 2.94 3.38
C GLU A 208 2.16 3.01 4.74
N PHE A 209 2.02 1.95 5.49
CA PHE A 209 2.78 1.59 6.67
C PHE A 209 2.54 0.11 6.93
N GLY A 210 3.30 -0.50 7.84
CA GLY A 210 2.97 -1.88 8.13
C GLY A 210 4.02 -2.61 8.91
N PHE A 211 3.74 -3.89 9.14
CA PHE A 211 4.59 -4.80 9.87
C PHE A 211 4.32 -6.23 9.43
N GLN A 212 5.36 -7.04 9.22
CA GLN A 212 5.21 -8.43 8.83
C GLN A 212 5.09 -9.39 10.02
N SER A 213 4.37 -10.49 9.81
CA SER A 213 4.37 -11.67 10.67
C SER A 213 4.64 -12.93 9.86
N PHE A 214 4.96 -14.01 10.54
CA PHE A 214 4.81 -15.33 9.95
C PHE A 214 3.31 -15.65 9.77
N PRO A 215 2.93 -16.45 8.75
CA PRO A 215 1.55 -16.88 8.58
C PRO A 215 1.13 -17.84 9.70
N CYS A 216 -0.17 -18.04 9.88
CA CYS A 216 -0.70 -18.97 10.88
C CYS A 216 -0.33 -20.42 10.55
N LEU A 217 -0.36 -21.30 11.56
CA LEU A 217 0.04 -22.71 11.41
C LEU A 217 -0.72 -23.43 10.30
N LYS A 218 -2.03 -23.13 10.14
CA LYS A 218 -2.85 -23.70 9.07
C LYS A 218 -2.30 -23.37 7.68
N THR A 219 -1.86 -22.13 7.48
CA THR A 219 -1.26 -21.70 6.22
C THR A 219 0.12 -22.34 6.04
N VAL A 220 0.96 -22.35 7.08
CA VAL A 220 2.27 -23.01 7.03
C VAL A 220 2.14 -24.50 6.70
N ALA A 221 1.19 -25.20 7.27
CA ALA A 221 0.96 -26.61 7.02
C ALA A 221 0.61 -26.94 5.55
N SER A 222 0.17 -25.94 4.76
CA SER A 222 -0.10 -26.14 3.34
C SER A 222 1.17 -26.27 2.48
N PHE A 223 2.32 -25.82 2.97
CA PHE A 223 3.59 -25.82 2.23
C PHE A 223 4.80 -26.36 3.00
N ALA A 224 4.72 -26.52 4.32
CA ALA A 224 5.80 -27.03 5.17
C ALA A 224 5.29 -28.09 6.14
N GLN A 225 5.97 -29.23 6.23
CA GLN A 225 5.62 -30.35 7.09
C GLN A 225 6.82 -30.90 7.87
N GLY A 226 6.56 -31.48 9.04
CA GLY A 226 7.57 -32.13 9.86
C GLY A 226 8.75 -31.24 10.18
N ARG A 227 9.96 -31.61 9.76
CA ARG A 227 11.20 -30.84 9.99
C ARG A 227 11.21 -29.47 9.31
N GLU A 228 10.36 -29.25 8.31
CA GLU A 228 10.25 -27.95 7.61
C GLU A 228 9.49 -26.91 8.45
N GLN A 229 8.71 -27.36 9.43
CA GLN A 229 8.04 -26.48 10.39
C GLN A 229 9.03 -25.92 11.42
N ASN A 230 9.92 -25.10 10.91
CA ASN A 230 10.98 -24.41 11.63
C ASN A 230 11.24 -23.08 10.94
N ILE A 231 11.19 -21.93 11.66
CA ILE A 231 11.41 -20.60 11.06
C ILE A 231 12.74 -20.44 10.33
N PHE A 232 13.73 -21.28 10.65
CA PHE A 232 15.04 -21.32 10.01
C PHE A 232 15.13 -22.39 8.89
N SER A 233 14.04 -23.07 8.57
CA SER A 233 14.05 -24.05 7.48
C SER A 233 14.16 -23.37 6.12
N ARG A 234 14.80 -24.05 5.17
CA ARG A 234 14.91 -23.56 3.79
C ARG A 234 13.55 -23.30 3.14
N VAL A 235 12.54 -24.09 3.51
CA VAL A 235 11.17 -23.90 3.01
C VAL A 235 10.58 -22.60 3.54
N MET A 236 10.65 -22.34 4.85
CA MET A 236 10.18 -21.09 5.43
C MET A 236 10.94 -19.88 4.88
N GLU A 237 12.25 -19.99 4.71
CA GLU A 237 13.06 -18.94 4.09
C GLU A 237 12.66 -18.66 2.63
N SER A 238 12.36 -19.70 1.85
CA SER A 238 11.94 -19.51 0.46
C SER A 238 10.57 -18.85 0.31
N HIS A 239 9.74 -18.88 1.34
CA HIS A 239 8.44 -18.19 1.41
C HIS A 239 8.54 -16.74 1.91
N GLN A 240 9.71 -16.33 2.43
CA GLN A 240 9.97 -14.94 2.77
C GLN A 240 10.55 -14.20 1.56
N LYS A 241 9.81 -13.20 1.08
CA LYS A 241 10.19 -12.44 -0.12
C LYS A 241 10.78 -11.05 0.21
N ASN A 242 10.71 -10.63 1.47
CA ASN A 242 11.33 -9.40 1.92
C ASN A 242 12.68 -9.69 2.57
N GLY A 243 13.76 -9.20 1.99
CA GLY A 243 15.13 -9.39 2.49
C GLY A 243 15.29 -8.90 3.94
N GLY A 244 15.85 -9.75 4.81
CA GLY A 244 16.07 -9.41 6.21
C GLY A 244 14.81 -9.40 7.11
N ALA A 245 13.63 -9.73 6.59
CA ALA A 245 12.39 -9.65 7.35
C ALA A 245 12.31 -10.62 8.53
N ASN A 246 12.81 -11.84 8.38
CA ASN A 246 12.83 -12.81 9.49
C ASN A 246 13.66 -12.30 10.67
N GLN A 247 14.82 -11.68 10.40
CA GLN A 247 15.65 -11.07 11.43
C GLN A 247 14.94 -9.90 12.12
N LYS A 248 14.21 -9.07 11.36
CA LYS A 248 13.43 -7.95 11.93
C LYS A 248 12.32 -8.45 12.84
N ILE A 249 11.55 -9.45 12.41
CA ILE A 249 10.50 -10.07 13.25
C ILE A 249 11.11 -10.56 14.58
N LEU A 250 12.22 -11.29 14.51
CA LEU A 250 12.89 -11.80 15.72
C LEU A 250 13.42 -10.68 16.62
N ALA A 251 14.02 -9.64 16.05
CA ALA A 251 14.53 -8.50 16.80
C ALA A 251 13.42 -7.76 17.55
N TYR A 252 12.30 -7.48 16.89
CA TYR A 252 11.14 -6.85 17.53
C TYR A 252 10.47 -7.77 18.56
N LEU A 253 10.39 -9.08 18.30
CA LEU A 253 9.90 -10.06 19.28
C LEU A 253 10.74 -10.02 20.56
N ALA A 254 12.06 -10.08 20.42
CA ALA A 254 12.99 -10.07 21.57
C ALA A 254 12.87 -8.80 22.42
N GLN A 255 12.50 -7.67 21.82
CA GLN A 255 12.31 -6.39 22.51
C GLN A 255 10.94 -6.24 23.17
N THR A 256 9.93 -6.92 22.65
CA THR A 256 8.53 -6.64 22.98
C THR A 256 7.85 -7.75 23.77
N LEU A 257 8.19 -9.00 23.47
CA LEU A 257 7.55 -10.19 24.05
C LEU A 257 8.60 -11.17 24.58
N ARG A 258 8.16 -12.07 25.46
CA ARG A 258 8.99 -13.23 25.84
C ARG A 258 9.12 -14.16 24.63
N MET A 259 10.36 -14.55 24.30
CA MET A 259 10.62 -15.45 23.17
C MET A 259 9.91 -16.79 23.34
N PRO A 260 9.06 -17.21 22.37
CA PRO A 260 8.39 -18.50 22.41
C PRO A 260 9.37 -19.67 22.26
N ALA A 261 9.08 -20.78 22.96
CA ALA A 261 9.89 -21.99 22.91
C ALA A 261 9.48 -22.97 21.78
N SER A 262 8.31 -22.79 21.17
CA SER A 262 7.79 -23.69 20.14
C SER A 262 7.61 -22.96 18.81
N PHE A 263 7.61 -23.73 17.71
CA PHE A 263 7.35 -23.19 16.37
C PHE A 263 5.98 -22.50 16.29
N GLU A 264 4.92 -23.18 16.74
CA GLU A 264 3.56 -22.63 16.77
C GLU A 264 3.48 -21.35 17.60
N GLY A 265 4.12 -21.37 18.80
CA GLY A 265 4.22 -20.18 19.64
C GLY A 265 4.94 -19.01 18.94
N MET A 266 5.96 -19.29 18.13
CA MET A 266 6.67 -18.28 17.36
C MET A 266 5.79 -17.65 16.29
N LEU A 267 5.03 -18.46 15.55
CA LEU A 267 4.07 -17.96 14.55
C LEU A 267 3.03 -17.06 15.21
N TYR A 268 2.43 -17.53 16.30
CA TYR A 268 1.40 -16.79 17.04
C TYR A 268 1.95 -15.47 17.61
N ALA A 269 3.11 -15.51 18.27
CA ALA A 269 3.72 -14.30 18.82
C ALA A 269 4.09 -13.27 17.75
N SER A 270 4.51 -13.71 16.56
CA SER A 270 4.78 -12.80 15.45
C SER A 270 3.51 -12.09 14.96
N GLN A 271 2.37 -12.78 14.96
CA GLN A 271 1.08 -12.19 14.58
C GLN A 271 0.56 -11.22 15.64
N LEU A 272 0.74 -11.52 16.93
CA LEU A 272 0.45 -10.56 18.00
C LEU A 272 1.34 -9.31 17.88
N LEU A 273 2.61 -9.49 17.56
CA LEU A 273 3.55 -8.39 17.35
C LEU A 273 3.11 -7.50 16.18
N GLN A 274 2.70 -8.10 15.05
CA GLN A 274 2.15 -7.37 13.91
C GLN A 274 0.88 -6.59 14.31
N ALA A 275 -0.03 -7.24 15.02
CA ALA A 275 -1.27 -6.60 15.47
C ALA A 275 -0.98 -5.39 16.38
N GLU A 276 -0.04 -5.51 17.32
CA GLU A 276 0.37 -4.39 18.18
C GLU A 276 1.02 -3.25 17.39
N ALA A 277 1.91 -3.56 16.45
CA ALA A 277 2.55 -2.55 15.60
C ALA A 277 1.51 -1.74 14.80
N ILE A 278 0.61 -2.43 14.11
CA ILE A 278 -0.47 -1.80 13.32
C ILE A 278 -1.38 -0.98 14.24
N ARG A 279 -1.77 -1.53 15.40
CA ARG A 279 -2.61 -0.85 16.37
C ARG A 279 -2.02 0.49 16.83
N TYR A 280 -0.71 0.55 17.09
CA TYR A 280 -0.04 1.79 17.51
C TYR A 280 -0.22 2.92 16.50
N GLY A 281 -0.08 2.64 15.20
CA GLY A 281 -0.27 3.62 14.13
C GLY A 281 -1.72 3.99 13.95
N VAL A 282 -2.58 3.00 13.67
CA VAL A 282 -4.00 3.22 13.35
C VAL A 282 -4.72 3.98 14.48
N GLU A 283 -4.55 3.55 15.73
CA GLU A 283 -5.22 4.22 16.86
C GLU A 283 -4.74 5.66 17.05
N HIS A 284 -3.45 5.93 16.83
CA HIS A 284 -2.92 7.27 16.94
C HIS A 284 -3.54 8.19 15.89
N TRP A 285 -3.49 7.80 14.63
CA TRP A 285 -4.02 8.62 13.53
C TRP A 285 -5.53 8.76 13.59
N ARG A 286 -6.25 7.72 13.96
CA ARG A 286 -7.71 7.74 14.12
C ARG A 286 -8.16 8.63 15.27
N ARG A 287 -7.42 8.72 16.39
CA ARG A 287 -7.69 9.68 17.48
C ARG A 287 -7.54 11.13 17.01
N ASN A 288 -6.74 11.37 15.97
CA ASN A 288 -6.51 12.66 15.36
C ASN A 288 -7.34 12.86 14.07
N ARG A 289 -8.50 12.19 14.02
CA ARG A 289 -9.47 12.36 12.92
C ARG A 289 -9.84 13.84 12.74
N GLY A 290 -9.88 14.29 11.49
CA GLY A 290 -10.02 15.68 11.10
C GLY A 290 -8.70 16.26 10.59
N ARG A 291 -7.59 15.99 11.29
CA ARG A 291 -6.24 16.22 10.75
C ARG A 291 -5.81 15.04 9.87
N CYS A 292 -5.81 13.83 10.41
CA CYS A 292 -5.56 12.61 9.66
C CYS A 292 -6.90 11.96 9.25
N MET A 293 -7.03 11.63 7.97
CA MET A 293 -8.28 11.10 7.42
C MET A 293 -8.15 9.73 6.77
N GLY A 294 -7.04 9.03 6.98
CA GLY A 294 -6.89 7.64 6.54
C GLY A 294 -5.63 6.97 7.06
N ALA A 295 -5.74 5.64 7.19
CA ALA A 295 -4.65 4.71 7.44
C ALA A 295 -4.99 3.41 6.71
N ILE A 296 -4.25 3.10 5.61
CA ILE A 296 -4.47 1.95 4.74
C ILE A 296 -3.15 1.27 4.40
#